data_0f59f01912b182b34d50971cef02410a
#
_entry.id   0f59f01912b182b34d50971cef02410a
#
_cell.length_a   1.000
_cell.length_b   1.000
_cell.length_c   1.000
_cell.angle_alpha   90.00
_cell.angle_beta   90.00
_cell.angle_gamma   90.00
#
_symmetry.space_group_name_H-M   'P 1'
#
loop_
_entity.id
_entity.type
_entity.pdbx_description
1 polymer ?
#
loop_
_entity_poly.entity_id
_entity_poly.type
_entity_poly.pdbx_seq_one_letter_code
_entity_poly.pdbx_strand_id
1 'polypeptide(L)'
;RVSHVFEHATKKPRLLEATKVMESIVPQTAMQVNPPMPNNNLREGLFGKEFNRIDQPNHMAKLINFALKDIMLRFKNALIFGEDVAKKGGVYHITAGLYSYFNVRRVFDSPLDETSIIGFASGLAHNGFLPIPEIQFLAYFHNAEDQLRGEAATLSFFSNGQYKNPMVLRIAGLAYQKGFGGHFHNDNSLTIFRDIPGIILACP
;
A
#
# COMPACT_ATOMS: atom_id res chain seq x y z
N ARG A 1 -2.62 15.38 -39.63
CA ARG A 1 -2.59 14.28 -38.66
C ARG A 1 -3.42 14.58 -37.42
N VAL A 2 -3.21 15.72 -36.74
CA VAL A 2 -3.96 16.12 -35.54
C VAL A 2 -5.46 16.23 -35.82
N SER A 3 -5.87 16.94 -36.89
CA SER A 3 -7.27 17.10 -37.26
C SER A 3 -7.99 15.76 -37.50
N HIS A 4 -7.33 14.81 -38.16
CA HIS A 4 -7.88 13.48 -38.37
C HIS A 4 -8.09 12.71 -37.07
N VAL A 5 -7.13 12.79 -36.14
CA VAL A 5 -7.27 12.13 -34.82
C VAL A 5 -8.40 12.75 -34.02
N PHE A 6 -8.53 14.08 -34.05
CA PHE A 6 -9.60 14.81 -33.40
C PHE A 6 -10.98 14.40 -33.96
N GLU A 7 -11.16 14.41 -35.27
CA GLU A 7 -12.42 13.99 -35.91
C GLU A 7 -12.78 12.53 -35.59
N HIS A 8 -11.78 11.65 -35.52
CA HIS A 8 -12.00 10.26 -35.12
C HIS A 8 -12.41 10.16 -33.66
N ALA A 9 -11.79 10.92 -32.77
CA ALA A 9 -12.11 10.92 -31.33
C ALA A 9 -13.51 11.45 -31.06
N THR A 10 -13.94 12.54 -31.75
CA THR A 10 -15.27 13.11 -31.57
C THR A 10 -16.41 12.25 -32.08
N LYS A 11 -16.13 11.30 -32.98
CA LYS A 11 -17.12 10.33 -33.52
C LYS A 11 -17.26 9.06 -32.68
N LYS A 12 -16.40 8.87 -31.67
CA LYS A 12 -16.51 7.68 -30.78
C LYS A 12 -17.79 7.76 -29.96
N PRO A 13 -18.50 6.63 -29.79
CA PRO A 13 -19.70 6.59 -28.95
C PRO A 13 -19.33 6.96 -27.50
N ARG A 14 -20.21 7.69 -26.84
CA ARG A 14 -20.07 7.97 -25.41
C ARG A 14 -20.33 6.71 -24.61
N LEU A 15 -19.63 6.57 -23.48
CA LEU A 15 -19.93 5.54 -22.50
C LEU A 15 -21.22 5.96 -21.76
N LEU A 16 -22.31 5.26 -22.01
CA LEU A 16 -23.62 5.55 -21.44
C LEU A 16 -23.99 4.60 -20.29
N GLU A 17 -23.29 3.51 -20.16
CA GLU A 17 -23.54 2.48 -19.14
C GLU A 17 -22.50 2.59 -18.01
N ALA A 18 -22.96 2.65 -16.76
CA ALA A 18 -22.09 2.71 -15.59
C ALA A 18 -21.07 1.57 -15.56
N THR A 19 -21.47 0.35 -15.97
CA THR A 19 -20.57 -0.81 -16.04
C THR A 19 -19.39 -0.55 -16.97
N LYS A 20 -19.62 -0.02 -18.16
CA LYS A 20 -18.55 0.28 -19.13
C LYS A 20 -17.62 1.39 -18.67
N VAL A 21 -18.13 2.35 -17.91
CA VAL A 21 -17.30 3.37 -17.25
C VAL A 21 -16.43 2.71 -16.18
N MET A 22 -17.03 1.86 -15.36
CA MET A 22 -16.33 1.20 -14.26
C MET A 22 -15.29 0.18 -14.71
N GLU A 23 -15.50 -0.53 -15.83
CA GLU A 23 -14.54 -1.50 -16.37
C GLU A 23 -13.14 -0.93 -16.61
N SER A 24 -13.03 0.35 -16.96
CA SER A 24 -11.74 1.02 -17.15
C SER A 24 -11.10 1.51 -15.86
N ILE A 25 -11.87 1.65 -14.79
CA ILE A 25 -11.45 2.20 -13.51
C ILE A 25 -11.15 1.08 -12.49
N VAL A 26 -11.97 0.01 -12.51
CA VAL A 26 -11.78 -1.12 -11.59
C VAL A 26 -10.47 -1.84 -11.90
N PRO A 27 -9.62 -2.06 -10.89
CA PRO A 27 -8.38 -2.80 -11.08
C PRO A 27 -8.69 -4.19 -11.66
N GLN A 28 -8.18 -4.48 -12.84
CA GLN A 28 -8.28 -5.82 -13.40
C GLN A 28 -7.39 -6.74 -12.57
N THR A 29 -7.99 -7.63 -11.81
CA THR A 29 -7.29 -8.70 -11.11
C THR A 29 -6.80 -9.71 -12.15
N ALA A 30 -5.59 -9.50 -12.67
CA ALA A 30 -4.89 -10.58 -13.31
C ALA A 30 -4.69 -11.67 -12.25
N MET A 31 -5.08 -12.91 -12.56
CA MET A 31 -4.73 -14.06 -11.73
C MET A 31 -3.20 -14.13 -11.65
N GLN A 32 -2.62 -13.51 -10.64
CA GLN A 32 -1.20 -13.65 -10.37
C GLN A 32 -1.00 -14.97 -9.62
N VAL A 33 -0.14 -15.81 -10.15
CA VAL A 33 0.35 -16.97 -9.41
C VAL A 33 1.18 -16.41 -8.24
N ASN A 34 0.60 -16.43 -7.05
CA ASN A 34 1.33 -16.02 -5.86
C ASN A 34 2.56 -16.95 -5.68
N PRO A 35 3.73 -16.40 -5.37
CA PRO A 35 4.87 -17.21 -4.99
C PRO A 35 4.49 -18.16 -3.84
N PRO A 36 5.02 -19.39 -3.80
CA PRO A 36 4.75 -20.31 -2.70
C PRO A 36 5.15 -19.71 -1.36
N MET A 37 4.56 -20.22 -0.29
CA MET A 37 4.99 -19.83 1.05
C MET A 37 6.48 -20.21 1.25
N PRO A 38 7.26 -19.39 1.96
CA PRO A 38 8.63 -19.69 2.28
C PRO A 38 8.71 -20.99 3.08
N ASN A 39 9.82 -21.72 2.93
CA ASN A 39 10.04 -22.92 3.74
C ASN A 39 10.20 -22.55 5.23
N ASN A 40 9.93 -23.51 6.11
CA ASN A 40 9.95 -23.28 7.55
C ASN A 40 11.33 -22.83 8.07
N ASN A 41 12.43 -23.30 7.50
CA ASN A 41 13.77 -22.90 7.94
C ASN A 41 14.02 -21.40 7.77
N LEU A 42 13.56 -20.82 6.64
CA LEU A 42 13.65 -19.36 6.42
C LEU A 42 12.73 -18.59 7.37
N ARG A 43 11.52 -19.12 7.61
CA ARG A 43 10.58 -18.53 8.54
C ARG A 43 11.11 -18.59 9.97
N GLU A 44 11.61 -19.73 10.42
CA GLU A 44 12.25 -19.89 11.74
C GLU A 44 13.40 -18.90 11.95
N GLY A 45 14.26 -18.72 10.93
CA GLY A 45 15.35 -17.75 10.98
C GLY A 45 14.89 -16.31 11.17
N LEU A 46 13.77 -15.92 10.53
CA LEU A 46 13.21 -14.56 10.64
C LEU A 46 12.34 -14.36 11.88
N PHE A 47 11.52 -15.35 12.23
CA PHE A 47 10.59 -15.24 13.36
C PHE A 47 11.28 -15.55 14.71
N GLY A 48 12.35 -16.34 14.70
CA GLY A 48 13.06 -16.75 15.90
C GLY A 48 12.12 -17.42 16.90
N LYS A 49 12.17 -17.01 18.16
CA LYS A 49 11.34 -17.56 19.24
C LYS A 49 9.82 -17.39 19.02
N GLU A 50 9.43 -16.50 18.11
CA GLU A 50 8.01 -16.23 17.80
C GLU A 50 7.42 -17.25 16.82
N PHE A 51 8.26 -18.05 16.14
CA PHE A 51 7.80 -19.01 15.14
C PHE A 51 6.72 -19.97 15.66
N ASN A 52 6.89 -20.48 16.87
CA ASN A 52 5.93 -21.38 17.50
C ASN A 52 4.60 -20.70 17.96
N ARG A 53 4.49 -19.38 17.76
CA ARG A 53 3.31 -18.60 18.16
C ARG A 53 2.56 -18.00 16.98
N ILE A 54 2.95 -18.32 15.77
CA ILE A 54 2.36 -17.75 14.55
C ILE A 54 0.86 -18.10 14.45
N ASP A 55 0.51 -19.33 14.80
CA ASP A 55 -0.86 -19.84 14.70
C ASP A 55 -1.69 -19.58 15.96
N GLN A 56 -1.15 -18.84 16.92
CA GLN A 56 -1.86 -18.51 18.15
C GLN A 56 -2.54 -17.13 18.04
N PRO A 57 -3.68 -16.92 18.72
CA PRO A 57 -4.31 -15.63 18.81
C PRO A 57 -3.36 -14.56 19.34
N ASN A 58 -3.26 -13.45 18.63
CA ASN A 58 -2.42 -12.32 18.97
C ASN A 58 -3.19 -11.01 18.69
N HIS A 59 -2.68 -9.89 19.21
CA HIS A 59 -3.22 -8.58 18.83
C HIS A 59 -2.87 -8.24 17.37
N MET A 60 -3.70 -7.42 16.73
CA MET A 60 -3.62 -7.13 15.30
C MET A 60 -2.23 -6.65 14.85
N ALA A 61 -1.57 -5.75 15.59
CA ALA A 61 -0.23 -5.26 15.23
C ALA A 61 0.79 -6.40 15.10
N LYS A 62 0.69 -7.42 15.96
CA LYS A 62 1.56 -8.60 15.90
C LYS A 62 1.26 -9.48 14.71
N LEU A 63 -0.01 -9.68 14.40
CA LEU A 63 -0.44 -10.46 13.23
C LEU A 63 0.00 -9.78 11.93
N ILE A 64 -0.10 -8.45 11.86
CA ILE A 64 0.41 -7.68 10.72
C ILE A 64 1.94 -7.83 10.62
N ASN A 65 2.69 -7.77 11.73
CA ASN A 65 4.13 -8.01 11.71
C ASN A 65 4.47 -9.39 11.13
N PHE A 66 3.75 -10.43 11.54
CA PHE A 66 3.94 -11.78 11.00
C PHE A 66 3.63 -11.85 9.50
N ALA A 67 2.53 -11.23 9.06
CA ALA A 67 2.17 -11.17 7.65
C ALA A 67 3.25 -10.42 6.83
N LEU A 68 3.77 -9.30 7.32
CA LEU A 68 4.85 -8.56 6.66
C LEU A 68 6.14 -9.39 6.56
N LYS A 69 6.49 -10.14 7.60
CA LYS A 69 7.63 -11.07 7.57
C LYS A 69 7.48 -12.10 6.44
N ASP A 70 6.33 -12.74 6.35
CA ASP A 70 6.04 -13.72 5.30
C ASP A 70 6.02 -13.09 3.91
N ILE A 71 5.41 -11.92 3.73
CA ILE A 71 5.40 -11.17 2.47
C ILE A 71 6.82 -10.85 2.03
N MET A 72 7.66 -10.35 2.92
CA MET A 72 9.04 -9.99 2.61
C MET A 72 9.91 -11.20 2.24
N LEU A 73 9.61 -12.38 2.77
CA LEU A 73 10.27 -13.63 2.37
C LEU A 73 9.77 -14.12 1.00
N ARG A 74 8.46 -13.99 0.73
CA ARG A 74 7.83 -14.45 -0.52
C ARG A 74 8.18 -13.58 -1.71
N PHE A 75 8.12 -12.26 -1.54
CA PHE A 75 8.30 -11.28 -2.60
C PHE A 75 9.65 -10.59 -2.46
N LYS A 76 10.62 -11.02 -3.26
CA LYS A 76 11.98 -10.46 -3.21
C LYS A 76 12.04 -8.98 -3.58
N ASN A 77 11.07 -8.51 -4.36
CA ASN A 77 10.91 -7.12 -4.79
C ASN A 77 10.05 -6.27 -3.84
N ALA A 78 9.53 -6.84 -2.72
CA ALA A 78 8.78 -6.08 -1.74
C ALA A 78 9.70 -5.14 -0.95
N LEU A 79 9.26 -3.89 -0.77
CA LEU A 79 9.95 -2.83 -0.04
C LEU A 79 9.02 -2.23 0.99
N ILE A 80 9.48 -2.08 2.23
CA ILE A 80 8.72 -1.41 3.30
C ILE A 80 9.42 -0.12 3.64
N PHE A 81 8.69 0.98 3.64
CA PHE A 81 9.23 2.28 4.01
C PHE A 81 8.14 3.22 4.53
N GLY A 82 8.57 4.28 5.16
CA GLY A 82 7.72 5.26 5.82
C GLY A 82 8.48 5.89 6.98
N GLU A 83 7.79 6.66 7.79
CA GLU A 83 8.39 7.29 8.95
C GLU A 83 8.65 6.26 10.06
N ASP A 84 9.88 6.22 10.56
CA ASP A 84 10.26 5.37 11.70
C ASP A 84 10.05 3.85 11.52
N VAL A 85 9.86 3.38 10.31
CA VAL A 85 9.57 1.95 10.02
C VAL A 85 10.80 1.05 10.13
N ALA A 86 12.01 1.62 10.01
CA ALA A 86 13.25 0.83 10.03
C ALA A 86 13.65 0.43 11.45
N LYS A 87 14.59 1.15 12.05
CA LYS A 87 15.17 0.78 13.35
C LYS A 87 14.17 0.88 14.50
N LYS A 88 13.27 1.85 14.46
CA LYS A 88 12.26 2.05 15.52
C LYS A 88 11.13 1.02 15.45
N GLY A 89 10.90 0.40 14.29
CA GLY A 89 9.90 -0.66 14.13
C GLY A 89 8.48 -0.19 13.84
N GLY A 90 8.32 1.07 13.40
CA GLY A 90 7.04 1.64 13.01
C GLY A 90 6.05 1.87 14.14
N VAL A 91 4.90 2.41 13.80
CA VAL A 91 3.79 2.60 14.74
C VAL A 91 3.34 1.23 15.28
N TYR A 92 3.11 1.15 16.58
CA TYR A 92 2.74 -0.09 17.30
C TYR A 92 3.71 -1.26 17.12
N HIS A 93 4.97 -0.99 16.75
CA HIS A 93 6.00 -2.00 16.46
C HIS A 93 5.63 -2.98 15.35
N ILE A 94 4.81 -2.56 14.41
CA ILE A 94 4.33 -3.41 13.31
C ILE A 94 5.49 -3.88 12.41
N THR A 95 6.52 -3.06 12.22
CA THR A 95 7.70 -3.41 11.40
C THR A 95 8.91 -3.84 12.22
N ALA A 96 8.72 -4.08 13.52
CA ALA A 96 9.81 -4.50 14.41
C ALA A 96 10.55 -5.75 13.90
N GLY A 97 11.88 -5.71 13.92
CA GLY A 97 12.75 -6.80 13.49
C GLY A 97 12.99 -6.91 11.98
N LEU A 98 12.16 -6.27 11.15
CA LEU A 98 12.30 -6.36 9.69
C LEU A 98 13.58 -5.70 9.18
N TYR A 99 13.93 -4.52 9.70
CA TYR A 99 15.17 -3.84 9.34
C TYR A 99 16.42 -4.67 9.66
N SER A 100 16.44 -5.31 10.82
CA SER A 100 17.59 -6.14 11.25
C SER A 100 17.83 -7.31 10.32
N TYR A 101 16.77 -7.87 9.72
CA TYR A 101 16.88 -9.01 8.83
C TYR A 101 17.07 -8.62 7.35
N PHE A 102 16.30 -7.65 6.86
CA PHE A 102 16.27 -7.28 5.43
C PHE A 102 17.16 -6.08 5.08
N ASN A 103 17.68 -5.37 6.09
CA ASN A 103 18.51 -4.16 6.04
C ASN A 103 17.90 -2.97 5.26
N VAL A 104 18.67 -1.89 5.10
CA VAL A 104 18.24 -0.65 4.43
C VAL A 104 17.85 -0.84 2.96
N ARG A 105 18.27 -1.91 2.33
CA ARG A 105 17.92 -2.18 0.92
C ARG A 105 16.45 -2.50 0.72
N ARG A 106 15.78 -2.95 1.77
CA ARG A 106 14.38 -3.37 1.68
C ARG A 106 13.45 -2.80 2.75
N VAL A 107 14.03 -2.27 3.84
CA VAL A 107 13.28 -1.64 4.94
C VAL A 107 14.02 -0.35 5.31
N PHE A 108 13.41 0.81 5.09
CA PHE A 108 14.08 2.09 5.31
C PHE A 108 13.11 3.19 5.73
N ASP A 109 13.65 4.18 6.41
CA ASP A 109 12.88 5.36 6.81
C ASP A 109 12.80 6.35 5.64
N SER A 110 11.65 7.00 5.52
CA SER A 110 11.42 8.14 4.62
C SER A 110 11.50 9.48 5.38
N PRO A 111 11.64 10.61 4.68
CA PRO A 111 11.32 11.91 5.25
C PRO A 111 9.87 12.00 5.73
N LEU A 112 9.60 12.95 6.64
CA LEU A 112 8.27 13.34 7.11
C LEU A 112 7.53 14.13 6.02
N ASP A 113 7.10 13.43 4.98
CA ASP A 113 6.35 14.01 3.87
C ASP A 113 5.51 12.94 3.20
N GLU A 114 4.25 12.87 3.56
CA GLU A 114 3.32 11.83 3.12
C GLU A 114 3.07 11.87 1.62
N THR A 115 3.10 13.06 1.02
CA THR A 115 3.03 13.25 -0.44
C THR A 115 4.19 12.54 -1.13
N SER A 116 5.42 12.76 -0.65
CA SER A 116 6.61 12.09 -1.18
C SER A 116 6.61 10.59 -0.95
N ILE A 117 6.05 10.11 0.17
CA ILE A 117 5.92 8.67 0.45
C ILE A 117 5.09 7.98 -0.64
N ILE A 118 3.92 8.52 -0.99
CA ILE A 118 3.06 7.94 -2.05
C ILE A 118 3.70 8.13 -3.44
N GLY A 119 4.26 9.30 -3.72
CA GLY A 119 4.94 9.56 -4.99
C GLY A 119 6.12 8.62 -5.22
N PHE A 120 6.93 8.38 -4.19
CA PHE A 120 8.04 7.43 -4.24
C PHE A 120 7.55 5.98 -4.42
N ALA A 121 6.47 5.60 -3.73
CA ALA A 121 5.83 4.30 -3.93
C ALA A 121 5.41 4.08 -5.37
N SER A 122 4.78 5.10 -6.00
CA SER A 122 4.39 5.05 -7.41
C SER A 122 5.59 4.84 -8.32
N GLY A 123 6.69 5.57 -8.10
CA GLY A 123 7.94 5.39 -8.85
C GLY A 123 8.54 3.99 -8.70
N LEU A 124 8.52 3.43 -7.49
CA LEU A 124 9.00 2.07 -7.24
C LEU A 124 8.10 1.02 -7.93
N ALA A 125 6.79 1.20 -7.88
CA ALA A 125 5.84 0.30 -8.53
C ALA A 125 6.06 0.25 -10.05
N HIS A 126 6.31 1.39 -10.69
CA HIS A 126 6.62 1.45 -12.12
C HIS A 126 7.96 0.78 -12.48
N ASN A 127 8.87 0.66 -11.54
CA ASN A 127 10.13 -0.04 -11.71
C ASN A 127 10.09 -1.52 -11.29
N GLY A 128 8.89 -2.09 -11.10
CA GLY A 128 8.70 -3.51 -10.85
C GLY A 128 8.88 -3.95 -9.40
N PHE A 129 8.98 -3.00 -8.47
CA PHE A 129 8.94 -3.30 -7.05
C PHE A 129 7.51 -3.44 -6.55
N LEU A 130 7.35 -4.07 -5.39
CA LEU A 130 6.11 -4.09 -4.62
C LEU A 130 6.27 -3.19 -3.39
N PRO A 131 5.98 -1.90 -3.50
CA PRO A 131 6.09 -0.98 -2.38
C PRO A 131 4.98 -1.22 -1.35
N ILE A 132 5.36 -1.20 -0.09
CA ILE A 132 4.47 -1.26 1.07
C ILE A 132 4.77 -0.03 1.93
N PRO A 133 4.38 1.17 1.46
CA PRO A 133 4.57 2.41 2.21
C PRO A 133 3.67 2.44 3.45
N GLU A 134 4.15 3.12 4.51
CA GLU A 134 3.37 3.41 5.71
C GLU A 134 3.22 4.92 5.88
N ILE A 135 1.98 5.36 6.10
CA ILE A 135 1.65 6.65 6.71
C ILE A 135 1.30 6.38 8.15
N GLN A 136 1.94 7.09 9.08
CA GLN A 136 1.88 6.76 10.51
C GLN A 136 0.46 6.78 11.07
N PHE A 137 -0.33 7.80 10.70
CA PHE A 137 -1.71 7.95 11.18
C PHE A 137 -2.63 8.49 10.10
N LEU A 138 -3.89 8.09 10.16
CA LEU A 138 -4.90 8.50 9.19
C LEU A 138 -5.03 10.03 9.08
N ALA A 139 -4.90 10.76 10.19
CA ALA A 139 -4.92 12.22 10.18
C ALA A 139 -3.85 12.86 9.28
N TYR A 140 -2.71 12.21 9.12
CA TYR A 140 -1.62 12.71 8.27
C TYR A 140 -1.81 12.37 6.80
N PHE A 141 -2.66 11.38 6.50
CA PHE A 141 -2.98 11.02 5.13
C PHE A 141 -3.57 12.18 4.31
N HIS A 142 -4.26 13.11 4.97
CA HIS A 142 -4.81 14.30 4.31
C HIS A 142 -3.74 15.11 3.54
N ASN A 143 -2.48 15.07 3.96
CA ASN A 143 -1.37 15.70 3.24
C ASN A 143 -1.05 14.99 1.91
N ALA A 144 -1.43 13.74 1.75
CA ALA A 144 -1.13 12.90 0.59
C ALA A 144 -2.37 12.43 -0.19
N GLU A 145 -3.54 12.93 0.15
CA GLU A 145 -4.81 12.53 -0.47
C GLU A 145 -4.78 12.71 -1.99
N ASP A 146 -4.26 13.84 -2.46
CA ASP A 146 -4.21 14.14 -3.89
C ASP A 146 -3.27 13.19 -4.65
N GLN A 147 -2.16 12.78 -4.05
CA GLN A 147 -1.24 11.80 -4.65
C GLN A 147 -1.90 10.42 -4.81
N LEU A 148 -2.72 10.02 -3.84
CA LEU A 148 -3.47 8.78 -3.97
C LEU A 148 -4.59 8.93 -5.01
N ARG A 149 -5.42 9.98 -4.88
CA ARG A 149 -6.59 10.21 -5.74
C ARG A 149 -6.20 10.59 -7.16
N GLY A 150 -5.32 11.60 -7.29
CA GLY A 150 -4.96 12.20 -8.57
C GLY A 150 -3.95 11.40 -9.37
N GLU A 151 -3.06 10.67 -8.71
CA GLU A 151 -1.95 9.96 -9.35
C GLU A 151 -2.09 8.45 -9.24
N ALA A 152 -2.00 7.89 -8.03
CA ALA A 152 -1.91 6.45 -7.84
C ALA A 152 -3.16 5.70 -8.32
N ALA A 153 -4.36 6.22 -8.01
CA ALA A 153 -5.62 5.58 -8.35
C ALA A 153 -6.01 5.75 -9.84
N THR A 154 -5.63 6.87 -10.47
CA THR A 154 -6.07 7.21 -11.82
C THR A 154 -5.09 6.78 -12.92
N LEU A 155 -3.87 6.42 -12.58
CA LEU A 155 -2.82 6.11 -13.54
C LEU A 155 -3.23 5.06 -14.58
N SER A 156 -3.85 3.97 -14.14
CA SER A 156 -4.30 2.91 -15.05
C SER A 156 -5.37 3.42 -16.04
N PHE A 157 -6.28 4.25 -15.58
CA PHE A 157 -7.31 4.85 -16.42
C PHE A 157 -6.71 5.77 -17.49
N PHE A 158 -5.90 6.75 -17.09
CA PHE A 158 -5.32 7.73 -18.03
C PHE A 158 -4.29 7.12 -18.99
N SER A 159 -3.61 6.06 -18.57
CA SER A 159 -2.68 5.34 -19.43
C SER A 159 -3.34 4.27 -20.29
N ASN A 160 -4.67 4.15 -20.27
CA ASN A 160 -5.39 3.07 -20.96
C ASN A 160 -4.86 1.67 -20.57
N GLY A 161 -4.59 1.45 -19.27
CA GLY A 161 -4.09 0.18 -18.75
C GLY A 161 -2.62 -0.13 -19.04
N GLN A 162 -1.88 0.79 -19.66
CA GLN A 162 -0.45 0.59 -19.97
C GLN A 162 0.39 0.59 -18.68
N TYR A 163 0.03 1.43 -17.72
CA TYR A 163 0.69 1.50 -16.42
C TYR A 163 -0.25 1.06 -15.31
N LYS A 164 0.29 0.30 -14.40
CA LYS A 164 -0.37 -0.12 -13.17
C LYS A 164 0.44 0.37 -11.98
N ASN A 165 -0.23 0.55 -10.87
CA ASN A 165 0.40 1.07 -9.65
C ASN A 165 0.23 0.08 -8.49
N PRO A 166 0.88 -1.10 -8.57
CA PRO A 166 0.78 -2.10 -7.51
C PRO A 166 1.48 -1.58 -6.25
N MET A 167 0.71 -1.29 -5.20
CA MET A 167 1.22 -0.94 -3.88
C MET A 167 0.25 -1.38 -2.80
N VAL A 168 0.75 -1.51 -1.59
CA VAL A 168 -0.06 -1.74 -0.39
C VAL A 168 0.21 -0.59 0.57
N LEU A 169 -0.58 0.48 0.48
CA LEU A 169 -0.50 1.60 1.41
C LEU A 169 -1.08 1.18 2.76
N ARG A 170 -0.28 1.28 3.80
CA ARG A 170 -0.67 1.00 5.19
C ARG A 170 -0.81 2.29 5.96
N ILE A 171 -1.93 2.43 6.66
CA ILE A 171 -2.23 3.60 7.46
C ILE A 171 -2.77 3.13 8.81
N ALA A 172 -2.20 3.59 9.91
CA ALA A 172 -2.79 3.37 11.22
C ALA A 172 -3.98 4.33 11.41
N GLY A 173 -5.14 3.76 11.68
CA GLY A 173 -6.38 4.53 11.88
C GLY A 173 -7.35 3.76 12.75
N LEU A 174 -8.52 4.36 13.02
CA LEU A 174 -9.60 3.77 13.82
C LEU A 174 -9.16 3.37 15.23
N ALA A 175 -8.08 3.94 15.72
CA ALA A 175 -7.55 3.62 17.04
C ALA A 175 -8.31 4.36 18.12
N TYR A 176 -8.69 3.63 19.16
CA TYR A 176 -9.24 4.17 20.40
C TYR A 176 -8.20 3.99 21.50
N GLN A 177 -7.18 4.85 21.49
CA GLN A 177 -6.12 4.77 22.50
C GLN A 177 -6.47 5.59 23.71
N LYS A 178 -6.51 4.95 24.87
CA LYS A 178 -6.70 5.65 26.14
C LYS A 178 -5.50 6.55 26.44
N GLY A 179 -5.75 7.85 26.53
CA GLY A 179 -4.77 8.83 27.00
C GLY A 179 -3.72 9.27 25.97
N PHE A 180 -3.95 9.06 24.68
CA PHE A 180 -2.95 9.34 23.67
C PHE A 180 -3.36 10.39 22.63
N GLY A 181 -2.47 11.34 22.37
CA GLY A 181 -2.21 12.05 21.12
C GLY A 181 -3.25 13.00 20.56
N GLY A 182 -4.43 13.14 21.14
CA GLY A 182 -5.46 14.03 20.61
C GLY A 182 -5.96 13.60 19.21
N HIS A 183 -6.59 14.53 18.50
CA HIS A 183 -7.22 14.26 17.20
C HIS A 183 -6.23 13.89 16.08
N PHE A 184 -4.98 14.30 16.16
CA PHE A 184 -3.97 13.94 15.15
C PHE A 184 -3.58 12.46 15.14
N HIS A 185 -3.90 11.73 16.21
CA HIS A 185 -3.59 10.31 16.32
C HIS A 185 -4.84 9.43 16.42
N ASN A 186 -6.03 10.03 16.44
CA ASN A 186 -7.31 9.35 16.63
C ASN A 186 -8.32 9.81 15.58
N ASP A 187 -7.94 9.72 14.31
CA ASP A 187 -8.79 10.06 13.19
C ASP A 187 -9.50 8.83 12.64
N ASN A 188 -10.78 9.00 12.27
CA ASN A 188 -11.64 7.97 11.70
C ASN A 188 -12.22 8.43 10.35
N SER A 189 -11.59 9.39 9.67
CA SER A 189 -12.06 10.02 8.42
C SER A 189 -11.94 9.09 7.21
N LEU A 190 -12.46 7.86 7.29
CA LEU A 190 -12.42 6.90 6.19
C LEU A 190 -13.19 7.31 4.94
N THR A 191 -14.09 8.28 5.07
CA THR A 191 -14.93 8.76 3.97
C THR A 191 -14.14 9.32 2.81
N ILE A 192 -12.91 9.81 3.03
CA ILE A 192 -12.03 10.32 1.98
C ILE A 192 -11.67 9.25 0.94
N PHE A 193 -11.65 7.97 1.32
CA PHE A 193 -11.34 6.87 0.40
C PHE A 193 -12.54 6.37 -0.38
N ARG A 194 -13.76 6.62 0.12
CA ARG A 194 -15.00 6.08 -0.45
C ARG A 194 -15.21 6.46 -1.91
N ASP A 195 -14.86 7.69 -2.25
CA ASP A 195 -15.12 8.26 -3.56
C ASP A 195 -13.87 8.27 -4.46
N ILE A 196 -12.82 7.54 -4.07
CA ILE A 196 -11.62 7.34 -4.89
C ILE A 196 -11.75 6.02 -5.67
N PRO A 197 -12.02 6.05 -6.98
CA PRO A 197 -12.08 4.84 -7.77
C PRO A 197 -10.66 4.25 -7.98
N GLY A 198 -10.60 2.95 -8.26
CA GLY A 198 -9.33 2.29 -8.59
C GLY A 198 -8.51 1.80 -7.40
N ILE A 199 -9.01 1.95 -6.17
CA ILE A 199 -8.39 1.42 -4.96
C ILE A 199 -9.25 0.33 -4.31
N ILE A 200 -8.61 -0.52 -3.53
CA ILE A 200 -9.28 -1.47 -2.63
C ILE A 200 -9.03 -1.01 -1.21
N LEU A 201 -10.09 -0.64 -0.49
CA LEU A 201 -10.01 -0.26 0.91
C LEU A 201 -10.30 -1.48 1.80
N ALA A 202 -9.35 -1.82 2.67
CA ALA A 202 -9.50 -2.87 3.66
C ALA A 202 -9.35 -2.28 5.08
N CYS A 203 -10.29 -2.61 5.95
CA CYS A 203 -10.28 -2.22 7.37
C CYS A 203 -10.39 -3.51 8.21
N PRO A 204 -9.28 -4.22 8.45
CA PRO A 204 -9.27 -5.49 9.18
C PRO A 204 -9.61 -5.33 10.67
#